data_84efa78a8ebe6ddf440a618487e45360
#
_entry.id   84efa78a8ebe6ddf440a618487e45360
#
_cell.length_a   1.000
_cell.length_b   1.000
_cell.length_c   1.000
_cell.angle_alpha   90.00
_cell.angle_beta   90.00
_cell.angle_gamma   90.00
#
_symmetry.space_group_name_H-M   'P 1'
#
loop_
_entity.id
_entity.type
_entity.pdbx_description
1 polymer ?
#
loop_
_entity_poly.entity_id
_entity_poly.type
_entity_poly.pdbx_seq_one_letter_code
_entity_poly.pdbx_strand_id
1 'polypeptide(L)'
;MKKFAALLVAIIFIATPVLADMPYQGYNYNYWGLHVPAPVAMMPLRTFGLHDIDPGLGEMNDPTDLHVDPENNILLVDSGNDRIIIFDKDLNLNRVLDGFNRDGGRDTFNRPTGIFVTHNMELYVADTDNHRIVVLDQDDNFVREILTPEIEGLEDDFLFLPLHVVVDRGGRVFVIVQRVFEGMMQFNAQGEFIGYFGTIGVGFNLIEEFWRLFMTQEQRAVQQLFIPTEFQGMDIDEYGFIFTTNLVGVAGAASSDFVMRLNPRGEDVLVNFNENVRINGDQNWRSFGALGGPSVFVDIAAISHGMYVALDSARGRVYTYDNEGNVLHVVGGTGALQGMMRRAVSIAVINDDYLVLDAHGRGRIVHFTPTEYGALISTAIRARYDGDNATAVEAWHRLVEIDENFALAWSGIGRAALAAGDNIQAMYYLRRGMDIRYYSVAFRRNRLDVMQDTLPNVLTAGAILAGVIVVARLVLRIRKKGAVA
;
A
#
# COMPACT_ATOMS: atom_id res chain seq x y z
N MET A 1 -63.46 -8.28 -3.78
CA MET A 1 -62.46 -8.83 -2.87
C MET A 1 -61.38 -9.66 -3.59
N LYS A 2 -61.67 -10.59 -4.52
CA LYS A 2 -60.66 -11.38 -5.24
C LYS A 2 -59.69 -10.53 -6.11
N LYS A 3 -60.11 -9.43 -6.69
CA LYS A 3 -59.23 -8.51 -7.48
C LYS A 3 -58.31 -7.65 -6.62
N PHE A 4 -58.71 -7.35 -5.40
CA PHE A 4 -57.86 -6.62 -4.43
C PHE A 4 -56.78 -7.50 -3.85
N ALA A 5 -57.08 -8.78 -3.60
CA ALA A 5 -56.09 -9.76 -3.14
C ALA A 5 -55.02 -10.05 -4.19
N ALA A 6 -55.40 -10.08 -5.50
CA ALA A 6 -54.42 -10.25 -6.59
C ALA A 6 -53.52 -9.03 -6.77
N LEU A 7 -54.00 -7.81 -6.49
CA LEU A 7 -53.17 -6.60 -6.54
C LEU A 7 -52.19 -6.55 -5.35
N LEU A 8 -52.60 -6.99 -4.17
CA LEU A 8 -51.72 -7.05 -2.98
C LEU A 8 -50.63 -8.09 -3.13
N VAL A 9 -50.91 -9.24 -3.76
CA VAL A 9 -49.91 -10.28 -4.07
C VAL A 9 -48.95 -9.81 -5.19
N ALA A 10 -49.41 -9.04 -6.17
CA ALA A 10 -48.54 -8.45 -7.19
C ALA A 10 -47.61 -7.34 -6.65
N ILE A 11 -47.97 -6.64 -5.58
CA ILE A 11 -47.15 -5.63 -4.93
C ILE A 11 -46.04 -6.27 -4.04
N ILE A 12 -46.28 -7.48 -3.53
CA ILE A 12 -45.28 -8.23 -2.74
C ILE A 12 -44.22 -8.86 -3.66
N PHE A 13 -44.45 -8.98 -4.96
CA PHE A 13 -43.48 -9.47 -5.97
C PHE A 13 -42.71 -8.36 -6.71
N ILE A 14 -42.90 -7.09 -6.37
CA ILE A 14 -41.85 -6.12 -6.66
C ILE A 14 -40.78 -6.38 -5.60
N ALA A 15 -39.96 -7.40 -5.86
CA ALA A 15 -38.72 -7.59 -5.15
C ALA A 15 -37.93 -6.28 -5.29
N THR A 16 -37.98 -5.43 -4.27
CA THR A 16 -36.89 -4.50 -4.07
C THR A 16 -35.63 -5.32 -4.23
N PRO A 17 -34.68 -4.95 -5.07
CA PRO A 17 -33.36 -5.57 -4.99
C PRO A 17 -32.97 -5.42 -3.52
N VAL A 18 -32.94 -6.55 -2.79
CA VAL A 18 -32.24 -6.64 -1.54
C VAL A 18 -30.81 -6.31 -1.96
N LEU A 19 -30.40 -5.07 -1.79
CA LEU A 19 -29.01 -4.72 -1.74
C LEU A 19 -28.49 -5.62 -0.62
N ALA A 20 -27.86 -6.73 -1.00
CA ALA A 20 -27.23 -7.61 -0.03
C ALA A 20 -26.29 -6.70 0.74
N ASP A 21 -26.59 -6.47 2.03
CA ASP A 21 -25.70 -5.71 2.91
C ASP A 21 -24.31 -6.34 2.78
N MET A 22 -23.34 -5.52 2.37
CA MET A 22 -21.97 -5.99 2.29
C MET A 22 -21.56 -6.54 3.64
N PRO A 23 -20.89 -7.70 3.71
CA PRO A 23 -20.55 -8.37 4.96
C PRO A 23 -19.56 -7.56 5.82
N TYR A 24 -18.98 -6.50 5.26
CA TYR A 24 -18.08 -5.56 5.94
C TYR A 24 -18.45 -4.13 5.57
N GLN A 25 -18.09 -3.20 6.45
CA GLN A 25 -18.28 -1.76 6.23
C GLN A 25 -17.00 -1.17 5.63
N GLY A 26 -17.14 -0.40 4.56
CA GLY A 26 -16.06 0.41 4.04
C GLY A 26 -15.75 1.56 5.01
N TYR A 27 -14.50 1.87 5.15
CA TYR A 27 -14.03 3.01 5.93
C TYR A 27 -12.73 3.56 5.37
N ASN A 28 -12.43 4.79 5.74
CA ASN A 28 -11.17 5.44 5.48
C ASN A 28 -10.69 6.12 6.78
N TYR A 29 -9.61 6.88 6.71
CA TYR A 29 -9.07 7.62 7.84
C TYR A 29 -9.17 9.12 7.60
N ASN A 30 -9.51 9.85 8.65
CA ASN A 30 -9.40 11.30 8.62
C ASN A 30 -7.96 11.74 8.94
N TYR A 31 -7.73 13.05 8.90
CA TYR A 31 -6.42 13.66 9.21
C TYR A 31 -5.83 13.21 10.57
N TRP A 32 -6.69 12.87 11.54
CA TRP A 32 -6.30 12.47 12.89
C TRP A 32 -6.04 10.96 13.03
N GLY A 33 -6.10 10.21 11.94
CA GLY A 33 -5.98 8.75 11.95
C GLY A 33 -7.20 8.03 12.58
N LEU A 34 -8.34 8.70 12.63
CA LEU A 34 -9.59 8.10 13.12
C LEU A 34 -10.40 7.57 11.94
N HIS A 35 -11.05 6.42 12.14
CA HIS A 35 -11.94 5.83 11.15
C HIS A 35 -13.10 6.74 10.82
N VAL A 36 -13.36 6.92 9.53
CA VAL A 36 -14.57 7.57 9.02
C VAL A 36 -15.28 6.60 8.08
N PRO A 37 -16.58 6.44 8.16
CA PRO A 37 -17.34 5.60 7.22
C PRO A 37 -17.09 6.07 5.78
N ALA A 38 -16.91 5.12 4.88
CA ALA A 38 -16.77 5.37 3.45
C ALA A 38 -17.57 4.32 2.67
N PRO A 39 -17.98 4.61 1.44
CA PRO A 39 -18.54 3.60 0.55
C PRO A 39 -17.56 2.44 0.34
N VAL A 40 -18.08 1.25 0.09
CA VAL A 40 -17.25 0.09 -0.19
C VAL A 40 -16.59 0.25 -1.56
N ALA A 41 -15.25 0.27 -1.59
CA ALA A 41 -14.50 0.48 -2.83
C ALA A 41 -14.30 -0.80 -3.65
N MET A 42 -14.25 -1.95 -2.98
CA MET A 42 -14.12 -3.26 -3.64
C MET A 42 -15.24 -4.17 -3.15
N MET A 43 -15.87 -4.89 -4.04
CA MET A 43 -16.91 -5.86 -3.66
C MET A 43 -16.43 -7.29 -3.93
N PRO A 44 -16.81 -8.26 -3.08
CA PRO A 44 -16.46 -9.66 -3.33
C PRO A 44 -17.28 -10.19 -4.50
N LEU A 45 -16.57 -10.54 -5.57
CA LEU A 45 -17.18 -11.13 -6.77
C LEU A 45 -17.53 -12.61 -6.50
N ARG A 46 -16.57 -13.38 -6.02
CA ARG A 46 -16.74 -14.80 -5.65
C ARG A 46 -15.70 -15.25 -4.62
N THR A 47 -16.00 -16.34 -3.95
CA THR A 47 -15.03 -17.06 -3.10
C THR A 47 -15.08 -18.51 -3.53
N PHE A 48 -13.92 -19.12 -3.81
CA PHE A 48 -13.84 -20.46 -4.38
C PHE A 48 -12.58 -21.20 -3.92
N GLY A 49 -12.68 -22.53 -3.86
CA GLY A 49 -11.55 -23.42 -3.67
C GLY A 49 -11.13 -24.09 -4.98
N LEU A 50 -10.09 -24.92 -4.95
CA LEU A 50 -9.63 -25.65 -6.14
C LEU A 50 -10.71 -26.59 -6.71
N HIS A 51 -11.47 -27.22 -5.83
CA HIS A 51 -12.56 -28.13 -6.23
C HIS A 51 -13.65 -27.44 -7.08
N ASP A 52 -13.84 -26.12 -6.86
CA ASP A 52 -14.83 -25.33 -7.62
C ASP A 52 -14.35 -25.03 -9.04
N ILE A 53 -13.03 -25.11 -9.29
CA ILE A 53 -12.41 -24.90 -10.60
C ILE A 53 -12.32 -26.27 -11.32
N ASP A 54 -11.65 -27.22 -10.69
CA ASP A 54 -11.51 -28.59 -11.19
C ASP A 54 -11.52 -29.59 -10.01
N PRO A 55 -12.54 -30.45 -9.93
CA PRO A 55 -12.61 -31.47 -8.88
C PRO A 55 -11.39 -32.41 -8.82
N GLY A 56 -10.64 -32.56 -9.92
CA GLY A 56 -9.44 -33.36 -9.99
C GLY A 56 -8.25 -32.77 -9.22
N LEU A 57 -8.25 -31.46 -8.93
CA LEU A 57 -7.19 -30.81 -8.16
C LEU A 57 -7.21 -31.13 -6.67
N GLY A 58 -8.33 -31.60 -6.13
CA GLY A 58 -8.51 -31.83 -4.69
C GLY A 58 -8.57 -30.52 -3.90
N GLU A 59 -8.08 -30.56 -2.67
CA GLU A 59 -8.07 -29.42 -1.75
C GLU A 59 -6.66 -28.84 -1.66
N MET A 60 -6.56 -27.55 -1.32
CA MET A 60 -5.30 -26.92 -0.95
C MET A 60 -4.83 -27.45 0.40
N ASN A 61 -3.53 -27.58 0.56
CA ASN A 61 -2.90 -27.94 1.81
C ASN A 61 -1.82 -26.90 2.15
N ASP A 62 -2.06 -26.11 3.19
CA ASP A 62 -1.17 -25.02 3.63
C ASP A 62 -0.65 -24.13 2.47
N PRO A 63 -1.56 -23.57 1.64
CA PRO A 63 -1.13 -22.73 0.54
C PRO A 63 -0.50 -21.44 1.08
N THR A 64 0.55 -20.93 0.41
CA THR A 64 1.40 -19.86 0.94
C THR A 64 1.46 -18.63 0.07
N ASP A 65 1.37 -18.76 -1.25
CA ASP A 65 1.59 -17.63 -2.15
C ASP A 65 0.67 -17.61 -3.37
N LEU A 66 0.37 -16.40 -3.84
CA LEU A 66 -0.29 -16.10 -5.11
C LEU A 66 0.53 -15.08 -5.88
N HIS A 67 0.80 -15.34 -7.14
CA HIS A 67 1.50 -14.42 -8.02
C HIS A 67 0.77 -14.27 -9.35
N VAL A 68 0.86 -13.11 -9.97
CA VAL A 68 0.36 -12.85 -11.33
C VAL A 68 1.54 -12.58 -12.23
N ASP A 69 1.71 -13.41 -13.26
CA ASP A 69 2.79 -13.28 -14.21
C ASP A 69 2.56 -12.15 -15.25
N PRO A 70 3.56 -11.78 -16.04
CA PRO A 70 3.43 -10.73 -17.07
C PRO A 70 2.38 -11.02 -18.16
N GLU A 71 1.95 -12.27 -18.34
CA GLU A 71 0.89 -12.68 -19.27
C GLU A 71 -0.49 -12.74 -18.61
N ASN A 72 -0.59 -12.32 -17.34
CA ASN A 72 -1.77 -12.41 -16.50
C ASN A 72 -2.20 -13.85 -16.15
N ASN A 73 -1.30 -14.82 -16.16
CA ASN A 73 -1.58 -16.11 -15.53
C ASN A 73 -1.45 -15.96 -14.01
N ILE A 74 -2.27 -16.72 -13.30
CA ILE A 74 -2.32 -16.71 -11.83
C ILE A 74 -1.65 -17.99 -11.35
N LEU A 75 -0.59 -17.83 -10.56
CA LEU A 75 0.18 -18.92 -9.99
C LEU A 75 -0.14 -19.04 -8.51
N LEU A 76 -0.51 -20.23 -8.06
CA LEU A 76 -0.83 -20.56 -6.68
C LEU A 76 0.19 -21.57 -6.15
N VAL A 77 0.85 -21.25 -5.05
CA VAL A 77 1.72 -22.17 -4.34
C VAL A 77 0.90 -22.98 -3.32
N ASP A 78 0.71 -24.25 -3.59
CA ASP A 78 0.04 -25.22 -2.73
C ASP A 78 1.10 -26.02 -1.95
N SER A 79 1.72 -25.33 -0.98
CA SER A 79 2.98 -25.68 -0.31
C SER A 79 2.96 -27.06 0.33
N GLY A 80 1.89 -27.39 1.07
CA GLY A 80 1.78 -28.69 1.73
C GLY A 80 1.45 -29.85 0.79
N ASN A 81 1.19 -29.59 -0.48
CA ASN A 81 1.04 -30.58 -1.56
C ASN A 81 2.22 -30.56 -2.53
N ASP A 82 3.30 -29.84 -2.22
CA ASP A 82 4.54 -29.76 -2.98
C ASP A 82 4.35 -29.37 -4.46
N ARG A 83 3.40 -28.47 -4.75
CA ARG A 83 3.03 -28.14 -6.12
C ARG A 83 2.71 -26.67 -6.31
N ILE A 84 2.82 -26.21 -7.56
CA ILE A 84 2.38 -24.91 -8.04
C ILE A 84 1.26 -25.15 -9.07
N ILE A 85 0.14 -24.42 -8.92
CA ILE A 85 -1.00 -24.54 -9.83
C ILE A 85 -1.09 -23.25 -10.62
N ILE A 86 -1.14 -23.37 -11.94
CA ILE A 86 -1.14 -22.23 -12.86
C ILE A 86 -2.50 -22.17 -13.56
N PHE A 87 -3.15 -21.02 -13.41
CA PHE A 87 -4.43 -20.70 -14.04
C PHE A 87 -4.21 -19.61 -15.10
N ASP A 88 -5.08 -19.57 -16.09
CA ASP A 88 -5.18 -18.41 -16.96
C ASP A 88 -5.86 -17.22 -16.24
N LYS A 89 -5.93 -16.07 -16.91
CA LYS A 89 -6.56 -14.83 -16.40
C LYS A 89 -8.03 -15.00 -16.03
N ASP A 90 -8.72 -15.98 -16.60
CA ASP A 90 -10.14 -16.28 -16.38
C ASP A 90 -10.34 -17.36 -15.32
N LEU A 91 -9.23 -17.77 -14.64
CA LEU A 91 -9.16 -18.81 -13.63
C LEU A 91 -9.48 -20.22 -14.15
N ASN A 92 -9.25 -20.49 -15.43
CA ASN A 92 -9.25 -21.87 -15.93
C ASN A 92 -7.90 -22.50 -15.64
N LEU A 93 -7.90 -23.78 -15.28
CA LEU A 93 -6.67 -24.53 -15.05
C LEU A 93 -5.83 -24.59 -16.36
N ASN A 94 -4.62 -24.08 -16.29
CA ASN A 94 -3.63 -24.21 -17.37
C ASN A 94 -2.80 -25.48 -17.16
N ARG A 95 -2.06 -25.57 -16.04
CA ARG A 95 -1.27 -26.74 -15.68
C ARG A 95 -0.98 -26.83 -14.17
N VAL A 96 -0.52 -28.00 -13.76
CA VAL A 96 -0.01 -28.25 -12.39
C VAL A 96 1.47 -28.61 -12.51
N LEU A 97 2.30 -27.94 -11.74
CA LEU A 97 3.74 -28.15 -11.68
C LEU A 97 4.07 -28.76 -10.30
N ASP A 98 4.32 -30.07 -10.26
CA ASP A 98 4.71 -30.84 -9.08
C ASP A 98 6.18 -31.30 -9.13
N GLY A 99 6.93 -30.78 -10.09
CA GLY A 99 8.35 -31.03 -10.34
C GLY A 99 8.75 -30.55 -11.71
N PHE A 100 10.02 -30.66 -12.02
CA PHE A 100 10.63 -30.12 -13.25
C PHE A 100 11.67 -31.08 -13.83
N ASN A 101 12.03 -30.89 -15.10
CA ASN A 101 13.04 -31.68 -15.77
C ASN A 101 14.44 -31.16 -15.48
N ARG A 102 15.34 -32.04 -15.01
CA ARG A 102 16.75 -31.73 -14.73
C ARG A 102 17.66 -32.85 -15.17
N ASP A 103 18.66 -32.56 -16.05
CA ASP A 103 19.74 -33.47 -16.47
C ASP A 103 19.27 -34.87 -16.91
N GLY A 104 18.13 -34.96 -17.61
CA GLY A 104 17.53 -36.22 -18.08
C GLY A 104 16.75 -37.02 -17.03
N GLY A 105 16.54 -36.43 -15.84
CA GLY A 105 15.67 -36.92 -14.76
C GLY A 105 14.57 -35.96 -14.44
N ARG A 106 13.77 -36.31 -13.41
CA ARG A 106 12.77 -35.43 -12.82
C ARG A 106 13.18 -35.11 -11.39
N ASP A 107 13.17 -33.81 -11.04
CA ASP A 107 13.32 -33.31 -9.68
C ASP A 107 11.98 -32.76 -9.19
N THR A 108 11.76 -32.68 -7.89
CA THR A 108 10.50 -32.26 -7.29
C THR A 108 10.73 -31.17 -6.25
N PHE A 109 9.68 -30.38 -5.98
CA PHE A 109 9.66 -29.42 -4.89
C PHE A 109 9.44 -30.12 -3.53
N ASN A 110 9.85 -29.42 -2.48
CA ASN A 110 9.57 -29.79 -1.09
C ASN A 110 9.16 -28.56 -0.30
N ARG A 111 7.88 -28.41 -0.03
CA ARG A 111 7.29 -27.23 0.60
C ARG A 111 7.72 -25.92 -0.05
N PRO A 112 7.45 -25.71 -1.34
CA PRO A 112 7.70 -24.42 -1.96
C PRO A 112 6.83 -23.35 -1.25
N THR A 113 7.37 -22.15 -0.99
CA THR A 113 6.63 -21.12 -0.24
C THR A 113 6.37 -19.85 -1.02
N GLY A 114 7.26 -19.44 -1.90
CA GLY A 114 7.14 -18.22 -2.68
C GLY A 114 7.52 -18.42 -4.14
N ILE A 115 6.94 -17.61 -5.01
CA ILE A 115 7.21 -17.67 -6.46
C ILE A 115 7.29 -16.26 -7.05
N PHE A 116 8.04 -16.16 -8.14
CA PHE A 116 8.11 -14.95 -8.94
C PHE A 116 8.37 -15.28 -10.40
N VAL A 117 7.68 -14.60 -11.31
CA VAL A 117 7.90 -14.75 -12.76
C VAL A 117 8.49 -13.47 -13.32
N THR A 118 9.65 -13.57 -13.97
CA THR A 118 10.30 -12.42 -14.59
C THR A 118 9.63 -12.02 -15.91
N HIS A 119 9.96 -10.84 -16.43
CA HIS A 119 9.50 -10.41 -17.77
C HIS A 119 9.94 -11.34 -18.91
N ASN A 120 11.01 -12.11 -18.70
CA ASN A 120 11.48 -13.10 -19.66
C ASN A 120 10.81 -14.46 -19.47
N MET A 121 9.78 -14.53 -18.61
CA MET A 121 9.03 -15.74 -18.27
C MET A 121 9.89 -16.82 -17.60
N GLU A 122 10.98 -16.44 -16.91
CA GLU A 122 11.68 -17.34 -16.00
C GLU A 122 10.92 -17.40 -14.67
N LEU A 123 10.61 -18.62 -14.23
CA LEU A 123 9.94 -18.89 -12.96
C LEU A 123 10.98 -19.16 -11.86
N TYR A 124 10.97 -18.33 -10.82
CA TYR A 124 11.76 -18.51 -9.61
C TYR A 124 10.87 -19.09 -8.52
N VAL A 125 11.31 -20.20 -7.92
CA VAL A 125 10.57 -20.91 -6.86
C VAL A 125 11.43 -20.98 -5.61
N ALA A 126 10.95 -20.44 -4.51
CA ALA A 126 11.52 -20.62 -3.18
C ALA A 126 11.16 -22.05 -2.70
N ASP A 127 12.03 -23.01 -2.96
CA ASP A 127 11.90 -24.43 -2.64
C ASP A 127 12.46 -24.67 -1.22
N THR A 128 11.69 -24.26 -0.22
CA THR A 128 12.13 -23.93 1.14
C THR A 128 12.76 -25.11 1.86
N ASP A 129 12.09 -26.27 1.91
CA ASP A 129 12.59 -27.43 2.64
C ASP A 129 13.68 -28.19 1.85
N ASN A 130 13.88 -27.86 0.58
CA ASN A 130 15.07 -28.25 -0.21
C ASN A 130 16.23 -27.23 -0.10
N HIS A 131 16.06 -26.15 0.69
CA HIS A 131 17.09 -25.13 0.96
C HIS A 131 17.65 -24.46 -0.29
N ARG A 132 16.80 -24.18 -1.27
CA ARG A 132 17.23 -23.63 -2.56
C ARG A 132 16.18 -22.71 -3.18
N ILE A 133 16.59 -21.89 -4.13
CA ILE A 133 15.70 -21.29 -5.13
C ILE A 133 15.95 -22.00 -6.46
N VAL A 134 14.90 -22.49 -7.06
CA VAL A 134 14.95 -23.13 -8.39
C VAL A 134 14.50 -22.12 -9.44
N VAL A 135 15.22 -22.05 -10.56
CA VAL A 135 14.87 -21.23 -11.70
C VAL A 135 14.53 -22.14 -12.87
N LEU A 136 13.34 -21.96 -13.42
CA LEU A 136 12.82 -22.72 -14.54
C LEU A 136 12.57 -21.81 -15.75
N ASP A 137 12.64 -22.37 -16.95
CA ASP A 137 12.23 -21.71 -18.19
C ASP A 137 10.71 -21.83 -18.42
N GLN A 138 10.22 -21.27 -19.54
CA GLN A 138 8.80 -21.31 -19.92
C GLN A 138 8.23 -22.71 -20.13
N ASP A 139 9.09 -23.68 -20.43
CA ASP A 139 8.76 -25.08 -20.68
C ASP A 139 8.96 -25.95 -19.43
N ASP A 140 9.10 -25.32 -18.25
CA ASP A 140 9.32 -25.93 -16.95
C ASP A 140 10.63 -26.75 -16.86
N ASN A 141 11.64 -26.42 -17.68
CA ASN A 141 12.95 -27.05 -17.60
C ASN A 141 13.84 -26.28 -16.62
N PHE A 142 14.70 -27.04 -15.93
CA PHE A 142 15.70 -26.48 -15.03
C PHE A 142 16.71 -25.58 -15.76
N VAL A 143 16.86 -24.34 -15.28
CA VAL A 143 17.87 -23.40 -15.77
C VAL A 143 19.05 -23.36 -14.80
N ARG A 144 18.78 -23.08 -13.53
CA ARG A 144 19.79 -23.02 -12.44
C ARG A 144 19.12 -23.08 -11.08
N GLU A 145 19.94 -23.18 -10.04
CA GLU A 145 19.49 -23.05 -8.66
C GLU A 145 20.42 -22.10 -7.89
N ILE A 146 19.86 -21.48 -6.83
CA ILE A 146 20.60 -20.68 -5.87
C ILE A 146 20.55 -21.47 -4.56
N LEU A 147 21.74 -21.88 -4.10
CA LEU A 147 21.92 -22.66 -2.89
C LEU A 147 22.33 -21.77 -1.71
N THR A 148 22.51 -22.40 -0.54
CA THR A 148 23.06 -21.74 0.64
C THR A 148 24.37 -21.03 0.28
N PRO A 149 24.45 -19.71 0.46
CA PRO A 149 25.67 -18.98 0.13
C PRO A 149 26.79 -19.25 1.15
N GLU A 150 28.02 -19.31 0.65
CA GLU A 150 29.20 -19.30 1.52
C GLU A 150 29.49 -17.86 1.96
N ILE A 151 29.13 -17.52 3.21
CA ILE A 151 29.34 -16.17 3.78
C ILE A 151 30.23 -16.29 5.00
N GLU A 152 31.31 -15.50 5.04
CA GLU A 152 32.18 -15.42 6.18
C GLU A 152 31.43 -14.83 7.41
N GLY A 153 31.31 -15.62 8.49
CA GLY A 153 30.57 -15.22 9.69
C GLY A 153 29.13 -15.72 9.78
N LEU A 154 28.65 -16.52 8.82
CA LEU A 154 27.41 -17.28 9.02
C LEU A 154 27.61 -18.33 10.12
N GLU A 155 26.57 -18.58 10.92
CA GLU A 155 26.59 -19.65 11.93
C GLU A 155 26.72 -21.02 11.25
N ASP A 156 27.48 -21.94 11.85
CA ASP A 156 27.73 -23.28 11.26
C ASP A 156 26.44 -24.11 11.04
N ASP A 157 25.35 -23.75 11.73
CA ASP A 157 24.02 -24.37 11.66
C ASP A 157 23.00 -23.55 10.86
N PHE A 158 23.44 -22.54 10.08
CA PHE A 158 22.56 -21.75 9.24
C PHE A 158 21.87 -22.62 8.19
N LEU A 159 20.56 -22.54 8.15
CA LEU A 159 19.71 -23.17 7.11
C LEU A 159 19.16 -22.10 6.18
N PHE A 160 19.46 -22.23 4.90
CA PHE A 160 18.89 -21.38 3.88
C PHE A 160 17.42 -21.79 3.64
N LEU A 161 16.49 -21.09 4.30
CA LEU A 161 15.05 -21.31 4.18
C LEU A 161 14.39 -20.13 3.45
N PRO A 162 14.47 -20.08 2.11
CA PRO A 162 13.89 -18.98 1.34
C PRO A 162 12.37 -19.02 1.45
N LEU A 163 11.74 -17.86 1.73
CA LEU A 163 10.28 -17.72 1.85
C LEU A 163 9.68 -17.01 0.66
N HIS A 164 10.26 -15.89 0.26
CA HIS A 164 9.82 -15.09 -0.89
C HIS A 164 11.03 -14.72 -1.75
N VAL A 165 10.78 -14.57 -3.04
CA VAL A 165 11.79 -14.17 -4.03
C VAL A 165 11.20 -13.14 -4.98
N VAL A 166 11.97 -12.08 -5.30
CA VAL A 166 11.68 -11.17 -6.42
C VAL A 166 12.95 -10.91 -7.20
N VAL A 167 12.81 -10.58 -8.47
CA VAL A 167 13.94 -10.35 -9.38
C VAL A 167 13.74 -9.05 -10.12
N ASP A 168 14.75 -8.18 -10.09
CA ASP A 168 14.70 -6.94 -10.83
C ASP A 168 15.04 -7.12 -12.33
N ARG A 169 14.85 -6.05 -13.10
CA ARG A 169 15.16 -6.08 -14.55
C ARG A 169 16.64 -6.29 -14.86
N GLY A 170 17.52 -6.10 -13.89
CA GLY A 170 18.96 -6.35 -14.00
C GLY A 170 19.34 -7.79 -13.70
N GLY A 171 18.37 -8.63 -13.31
CA GLY A 171 18.59 -10.01 -12.90
C GLY A 171 19.10 -10.16 -11.47
N ARG A 172 19.11 -9.09 -10.65
CA ARG A 172 19.42 -9.23 -9.22
C ARG A 172 18.26 -9.91 -8.52
N VAL A 173 18.55 -10.89 -7.71
CA VAL A 173 17.58 -11.70 -6.98
C VAL A 173 17.57 -11.26 -5.52
N PHE A 174 16.40 -10.94 -4.99
CA PHE A 174 16.18 -10.55 -3.60
C PHE A 174 15.34 -11.63 -2.93
N VAL A 175 15.76 -12.08 -1.77
CA VAL A 175 15.18 -13.23 -1.09
C VAL A 175 14.91 -12.89 0.36
N ILE A 176 13.67 -13.07 0.80
CA ILE A 176 13.34 -13.15 2.23
C ILE A 176 13.67 -14.55 2.69
N VAL A 177 14.58 -14.67 3.66
CA VAL A 177 15.01 -15.94 4.26
C VAL A 177 14.61 -15.96 5.73
N GLN A 178 14.06 -17.06 6.19
CA GLN A 178 13.60 -17.24 7.55
C GLN A 178 14.74 -17.04 8.55
N ARG A 179 14.52 -16.26 9.62
CA ARG A 179 15.48 -15.94 10.67
C ARG A 179 16.69 -15.12 10.20
N VAL A 180 16.62 -14.49 9.06
CA VAL A 180 17.60 -13.49 8.62
C VAL A 180 17.04 -12.11 8.95
N PHE A 181 17.73 -11.39 9.83
CA PHE A 181 17.29 -10.09 10.36
C PHE A 181 18.09 -8.91 9.81
N GLU A 182 19.19 -9.20 9.12
CA GLU A 182 20.07 -8.19 8.52
C GLU A 182 19.43 -7.50 7.31
N GLY A 183 18.40 -8.08 6.75
CA GLY A 183 17.72 -7.61 5.54
C GLY A 183 17.37 -8.76 4.60
N MET A 184 16.94 -8.44 3.39
CA MET A 184 16.77 -9.42 2.33
C MET A 184 18.14 -9.87 1.83
N MET A 185 18.34 -11.16 1.61
CA MET A 185 19.55 -11.64 0.94
C MET A 185 19.51 -11.26 -0.53
N GLN A 186 20.59 -10.65 -1.02
CA GLN A 186 20.70 -10.20 -2.41
C GLN A 186 21.73 -11.03 -3.15
N PHE A 187 21.34 -11.51 -4.34
CA PHE A 187 22.20 -12.28 -5.24
C PHE A 187 22.32 -11.58 -6.61
N ASN A 188 23.44 -11.79 -7.28
CA ASN A 188 23.59 -11.33 -8.66
C ASN A 188 22.83 -12.26 -9.64
N ALA A 189 22.88 -11.91 -10.94
CA ALA A 189 22.23 -12.71 -11.99
C ALA A 189 22.77 -14.14 -12.13
N GLN A 190 23.96 -14.42 -11.60
CA GLN A 190 24.57 -15.74 -11.58
C GLN A 190 24.19 -16.58 -10.35
N GLY A 191 23.48 -15.96 -9.38
CA GLY A 191 23.10 -16.60 -8.12
C GLY A 191 24.17 -16.51 -7.03
N GLU A 192 25.18 -15.64 -7.19
CA GLU A 192 26.19 -15.42 -6.17
C GLU A 192 25.71 -14.35 -5.18
N PHE A 193 25.92 -14.57 -3.89
CA PHE A 193 25.54 -13.62 -2.83
C PHE A 193 26.39 -12.35 -2.92
N ILE A 194 25.75 -11.20 -2.87
CA ILE A 194 26.41 -9.89 -2.96
C ILE A 194 26.18 -9.00 -1.73
N GLY A 195 25.30 -9.37 -0.82
CA GLY A 195 25.06 -8.64 0.42
C GLY A 195 23.62 -8.71 0.90
N TYR A 196 23.31 -7.90 1.92
CA TYR A 196 21.96 -7.71 2.45
C TYR A 196 21.37 -6.42 1.92
N PHE A 197 20.09 -6.44 1.62
CA PHE A 197 19.36 -5.34 1.02
C PHE A 197 18.21 -4.89 1.94
N GLY A 198 17.96 -3.59 2.02
CA GLY A 198 16.88 -3.05 2.84
C GLY A 198 17.18 -3.18 4.34
N THR A 199 18.46 -3.17 4.71
CA THR A 199 18.86 -3.21 6.13
C THR A 199 18.13 -2.11 6.89
N ILE A 200 17.33 -2.50 7.87
CA ILE A 200 16.73 -1.55 8.80
C ILE A 200 17.88 -0.98 9.63
N GLY A 201 18.29 0.25 9.30
CA GLY A 201 19.40 0.89 9.96
C GLY A 201 19.13 0.95 11.45
N VAL A 202 19.80 0.09 12.22
CA VAL A 202 19.99 0.32 13.64
C VAL A 202 20.78 1.63 13.70
N GLY A 203 20.10 2.72 14.00
CA GLY A 203 20.76 4.00 14.22
C GLY A 203 21.82 3.78 15.30
N PHE A 204 23.06 3.63 14.88
CA PHE A 204 24.19 3.48 15.78
C PHE A 204 24.34 4.81 16.52
N ASN A 205 23.61 4.91 17.64
CA ASN A 205 23.67 6.07 18.49
C ASN A 205 24.92 5.96 19.37
N LEU A 206 26.01 6.51 18.91
CA LEU A 206 27.27 6.56 19.68
C LEU A 206 27.05 7.06 21.12
N ILE A 207 26.03 7.88 21.35
CA ILE A 207 25.67 8.40 22.67
C ILE A 207 25.04 7.30 23.53
N GLU A 208 24.16 6.46 22.94
CA GLU A 208 23.54 5.32 23.65
C GLU A 208 24.57 4.25 23.96
N GLU A 209 25.48 3.95 23.05
CA GLU A 209 26.58 3.01 23.28
C GLU A 209 27.56 3.52 24.37
N PHE A 210 27.82 4.83 24.41
CA PHE A 210 28.59 5.47 25.45
C PHE A 210 27.87 5.35 26.81
N TRP A 211 26.59 5.60 26.91
CA TRP A 211 25.80 5.44 28.13
C TRP A 211 25.73 3.97 28.57
N ARG A 212 25.68 3.03 27.65
CA ARG A 212 25.64 1.59 27.90
C ARG A 212 26.91 1.10 28.66
N LEU A 213 28.06 1.77 28.48
CA LEU A 213 29.27 1.47 29.24
C LEU A 213 29.11 1.77 30.74
N PHE A 214 28.25 2.69 31.12
CA PHE A 214 28.01 3.11 32.49
C PHE A 214 26.78 2.49 33.16
N MET A 215 26.01 1.69 32.44
CA MET A 215 24.80 1.03 32.97
C MET A 215 25.14 -0.20 33.77
N THR A 216 24.40 -0.43 34.89
CA THR A 216 24.48 -1.66 35.67
C THR A 216 23.90 -2.85 34.86
N GLN A 217 24.21 -4.10 35.30
CA GLN A 217 23.67 -5.30 34.67
C GLN A 217 22.12 -5.33 34.70
N GLU A 218 21.53 -4.83 35.77
CA GLU A 218 20.05 -4.74 35.90
C GLU A 218 19.47 -3.69 34.98
N GLN A 219 20.12 -2.56 34.78
CA GLN A 219 19.71 -1.53 33.83
C GLN A 219 19.89 -2.01 32.39
N ARG A 220 20.90 -2.80 32.07
CA ARG A 220 21.08 -3.43 30.75
C ARG A 220 19.99 -4.48 30.46
N ALA A 221 19.55 -5.22 31.49
CA ALA A 221 18.46 -6.21 31.33
C ALA A 221 17.07 -5.58 31.13
N VAL A 222 16.88 -4.32 31.56
CA VAL A 222 15.63 -3.55 31.36
C VAL A 222 15.67 -2.74 30.07
N GLN A 223 16.85 -2.51 29.47
CA GLN A 223 16.92 -1.98 28.12
C GLN A 223 16.16 -2.91 27.19
N GLN A 224 15.20 -2.36 26.47
CA GLN A 224 14.39 -3.09 25.50
C GLN A 224 15.30 -3.99 24.67
N LEU A 225 15.06 -5.29 24.74
CA LEU A 225 15.60 -6.22 23.77
C LEU A 225 15.20 -5.66 22.40
N PHE A 226 16.18 -5.28 21.61
CA PHE A 226 15.98 -5.02 20.20
C PHE A 226 15.40 -6.31 19.62
N ILE A 227 14.11 -6.30 19.31
CA ILE A 227 13.48 -7.40 18.60
C ILE A 227 13.79 -7.14 17.14
N PRO A 228 14.62 -7.95 16.51
CA PRO A 228 14.89 -7.82 15.08
C PRO A 228 13.57 -7.87 14.32
N THR A 229 13.39 -7.01 13.33
CA THR A 229 12.23 -7.04 12.44
C THR A 229 12.52 -8.00 11.31
N GLU A 230 11.61 -8.94 11.08
CA GLU A 230 11.64 -9.80 9.89
C GLU A 230 10.77 -9.22 8.79
N PHE A 231 11.26 -9.23 7.57
CA PHE A 231 10.45 -9.02 6.38
C PHE A 231 9.49 -10.20 6.20
N GLN A 232 8.23 -9.90 5.82
CA GLN A 232 7.18 -10.93 5.67
C GLN A 232 6.82 -11.16 4.20
N GLY A 233 6.28 -10.17 3.54
CA GLY A 233 5.93 -10.21 2.13
C GLY A 233 6.71 -9.18 1.32
N MET A 234 6.88 -9.41 0.04
CA MET A 234 7.51 -8.46 -0.88
C MET A 234 6.99 -8.60 -2.29
N ASP A 235 7.01 -7.47 -2.99
CA ASP A 235 6.76 -7.40 -4.43
C ASP A 235 7.61 -6.28 -5.05
N ILE A 236 7.75 -6.25 -6.36
CA ILE A 236 8.59 -5.30 -7.07
C ILE A 236 7.79 -4.60 -8.17
N ASP A 237 7.86 -3.26 -8.24
CA ASP A 237 7.20 -2.50 -9.27
C ASP A 237 8.00 -2.47 -10.60
N GLU A 238 7.37 -1.95 -11.63
CA GLU A 238 7.96 -1.80 -12.97
C GLU A 238 9.20 -0.89 -13.02
N TYR A 239 9.43 -0.07 -11.98
CA TYR A 239 10.59 0.82 -11.84
C TYR A 239 11.71 0.22 -11.01
N GLY A 240 11.51 -0.98 -10.44
CA GLY A 240 12.49 -1.68 -9.61
C GLY A 240 12.48 -1.23 -8.15
N PHE A 241 11.41 -0.60 -7.68
CA PHE A 241 11.21 -0.38 -6.25
C PHE A 241 10.60 -1.63 -5.63
N ILE A 242 11.18 -2.09 -4.53
CA ILE A 242 10.70 -3.24 -3.78
C ILE A 242 9.78 -2.74 -2.66
N PHE A 243 8.55 -3.18 -2.68
CA PHE A 243 7.62 -3.03 -1.58
C PHE A 243 7.75 -4.22 -0.65
N THR A 244 7.74 -3.98 0.65
CA THR A 244 7.86 -5.05 1.65
C THR A 244 7.08 -4.72 2.90
N THR A 245 6.63 -5.76 3.59
CA THR A 245 5.99 -5.68 4.89
C THR A 245 6.91 -6.22 5.97
N ASN A 246 6.79 -5.67 7.19
CA ASN A 246 7.61 -6.04 8.32
C ASN A 246 6.73 -6.53 9.47
N LEU A 247 7.17 -7.59 10.14
CA LEU A 247 6.62 -8.00 11.41
C LEU A 247 7.24 -7.11 12.51
N VAL A 248 6.54 -6.06 12.90
CA VAL A 248 6.99 -5.21 14.00
C VAL A 248 6.60 -5.86 15.32
N GLY A 249 7.60 -6.19 16.12
CA GLY A 249 7.38 -6.75 17.46
C GLY A 249 6.59 -5.79 18.37
N VAL A 250 5.68 -6.36 19.13
CA VAL A 250 4.58 -5.74 19.90
C VAL A 250 4.98 -4.68 20.93
N ALA A 251 6.24 -4.47 21.22
CA ALA A 251 6.70 -3.59 22.31
C ALA A 251 7.63 -2.48 21.81
N GLY A 252 7.06 -1.31 21.54
CA GLY A 252 7.81 -0.05 21.56
C GLY A 252 8.56 0.36 20.28
N ALA A 253 8.44 -0.36 19.18
CA ALA A 253 8.92 0.13 17.91
C ALA A 253 8.05 1.33 17.46
N ALA A 254 8.70 2.38 17.00
CA ALA A 254 8.02 3.47 16.35
C ALA A 254 7.20 2.87 15.20
N SER A 255 5.91 3.16 15.16
CA SER A 255 4.91 2.58 14.25
C SER A 255 5.15 2.87 12.76
N SER A 256 6.34 3.27 12.37
CA SER A 256 6.65 3.82 11.07
C SER A 256 6.97 2.80 9.99
N ASP A 257 7.34 1.57 10.34
CA ASP A 257 8.07 0.70 9.41
C ASP A 257 7.34 -0.60 9.04
N PHE A 258 5.98 -0.63 9.17
CA PHE A 258 5.19 -1.81 8.80
C PHE A 258 5.19 -2.09 7.29
N VAL A 259 5.27 -1.06 6.48
CA VAL A 259 5.39 -1.12 5.04
C VAL A 259 6.53 -0.21 4.62
N MET A 260 7.42 -0.70 3.77
CA MET A 260 8.54 0.04 3.22
C MET A 260 8.49 -0.01 1.69
N ARG A 261 8.97 1.04 1.05
CA ARG A 261 9.24 1.09 -0.39
C ARG A 261 10.71 1.36 -0.61
N LEU A 262 11.44 0.33 -0.94
CA LEU A 262 12.89 0.39 -1.07
C LEU A 262 13.29 0.78 -2.49
N ASN A 263 14.15 1.78 -2.61
CA ASN A 263 14.75 2.13 -3.88
C ASN A 263 15.84 1.10 -4.27
N PRO A 264 16.39 1.13 -5.50
CA PRO A 264 17.43 0.17 -5.93
C PRO A 264 18.73 0.19 -5.10
N ARG A 265 18.86 1.10 -4.13
CA ARG A 265 19.96 1.14 -3.15
C ARG A 265 19.59 0.52 -1.81
N GLY A 266 18.34 0.11 -1.61
CA GLY A 266 17.84 -0.43 -0.34
C GLY A 266 17.42 0.62 0.67
N GLU A 267 17.24 1.89 0.27
CA GLU A 267 16.78 2.95 1.15
C GLU A 267 15.25 3.06 1.08
N ASP A 268 14.58 3.17 2.23
CA ASP A 268 13.14 3.43 2.26
C ASP A 268 12.82 4.83 1.74
N VAL A 269 12.06 4.88 0.68
CA VAL A 269 11.62 6.12 0.03
C VAL A 269 10.12 6.32 0.12
N LEU A 270 9.43 5.56 0.95
CA LEU A 270 8.01 5.74 1.17
C LEU A 270 7.75 7.08 1.83
N VAL A 271 7.29 8.04 1.02
CA VAL A 271 7.02 9.40 1.47
C VAL A 271 5.72 9.42 2.25
N ASN A 272 5.78 9.96 3.47
CA ASN A 272 4.60 10.31 4.25
C ASN A 272 4.51 11.82 4.34
N PHE A 273 3.56 12.41 3.65
CA PHE A 273 3.31 13.85 3.71
C PHE A 273 2.70 14.30 5.05
N ASN A 274 2.14 13.38 5.81
CA ASN A 274 1.58 13.66 7.13
C ASN A 274 2.61 13.22 8.19
N GLU A 275 3.57 14.09 8.50
CA GLU A 275 4.65 13.85 9.47
C GLU A 275 4.16 13.36 10.85
N ASN A 276 2.87 13.52 11.15
CA ASN A 276 2.32 13.20 12.47
C ASN A 276 1.54 11.88 12.54
N VAL A 277 1.06 11.32 11.44
CA VAL A 277 0.25 10.07 11.44
C VAL A 277 0.53 9.27 10.17
N ARG A 278 1.45 8.33 10.26
CA ARG A 278 1.61 7.29 9.25
C ARG A 278 0.52 6.23 9.47
N ILE A 279 -0.42 6.08 8.53
CA ILE A 279 -1.47 5.09 8.64
C ILE A 279 -0.97 3.79 8.00
N ASN A 280 -0.31 2.98 8.80
CA ASN A 280 0.10 1.63 8.44
C ASN A 280 -0.88 0.64 9.08
N GLY A 281 -2.11 0.58 8.54
CA GLY A 281 -3.16 -0.26 9.10
C GLY A 281 -3.79 0.29 10.39
N ASP A 282 -4.56 -0.55 11.05
CA ASP A 282 -5.20 -0.24 12.32
C ASP A 282 -4.22 -0.40 13.48
N GLN A 283 -3.75 0.69 14.04
CA GLN A 283 -2.80 0.70 15.16
C GLN A 283 -3.46 0.75 16.53
N ASN A 284 -4.79 0.83 16.60
CA ASN A 284 -5.50 1.06 17.84
C ASN A 284 -5.55 -0.19 18.72
N TRP A 285 -4.75 -0.21 19.78
CA TRP A 285 -4.66 -1.27 20.80
C TRP A 285 -5.95 -1.48 21.60
N ARG A 286 -6.91 -0.55 21.52
CA ARG A 286 -8.12 -0.54 22.34
C ARG A 286 -9.29 -1.31 21.76
N SER A 287 -9.13 -2.03 20.65
CA SER A 287 -10.16 -2.93 20.16
C SER A 287 -10.29 -4.11 21.13
N PHE A 288 -11.27 -4.02 22.02
CA PHE A 288 -11.61 -5.09 22.96
C PHE A 288 -12.18 -6.29 22.21
N GLY A 289 -11.57 -7.47 22.38
CA GLY A 289 -12.04 -8.72 21.83
C GLY A 289 -10.94 -9.59 21.23
N ALA A 290 -11.33 -10.69 20.60
CA ALA A 290 -10.41 -11.64 19.95
C ALA A 290 -9.62 -11.05 18.76
N LEU A 291 -10.00 -9.85 18.30
CA LEU A 291 -9.37 -9.09 17.23
C LEU A 291 -8.56 -7.89 17.76
N GLY A 292 -8.20 -7.89 19.04
CA GLY A 292 -7.37 -6.83 19.63
C GLY A 292 -5.91 -6.89 19.14
N GLY A 293 -5.26 -5.73 19.12
CA GLY A 293 -3.87 -5.59 18.67
C GLY A 293 -3.72 -4.79 17.37
N PRO A 294 -2.51 -4.45 16.95
CA PRO A 294 -2.26 -3.75 15.69
C PRO A 294 -2.52 -4.65 14.47
N SER A 295 -2.62 -4.04 13.29
CA SER A 295 -2.56 -4.76 12.02
C SER A 295 -1.25 -5.56 11.91
N VAL A 296 -1.33 -6.73 11.28
CA VAL A 296 -0.18 -7.58 10.97
C VAL A 296 -0.17 -7.78 9.47
N PHE A 297 0.67 -7.03 8.79
CA PHE A 297 0.82 -7.15 7.35
C PHE A 297 1.71 -8.35 7.03
N VAL A 298 1.14 -9.29 6.27
CA VAL A 298 1.82 -10.54 5.90
C VAL A 298 2.26 -10.54 4.46
N ASP A 299 1.58 -9.76 3.58
CA ASP A 299 1.89 -9.73 2.18
C ASP A 299 1.56 -8.36 1.57
N ILE A 300 2.13 -8.08 0.39
CA ILE A 300 2.03 -6.83 -0.33
C ILE A 300 2.09 -7.09 -1.83
N ALA A 301 1.28 -6.37 -2.61
CA ALA A 301 1.38 -6.41 -4.05
C ALA A 301 1.47 -4.98 -4.61
N ALA A 302 2.40 -4.77 -5.52
CA ALA A 302 2.56 -3.53 -6.25
C ALA A 302 1.47 -3.39 -7.33
N ILE A 303 0.95 -2.18 -7.47
CA ILE A 303 0.01 -1.81 -8.53
C ILE A 303 0.68 -0.75 -9.41
N SER A 304 0.24 -0.63 -10.66
CA SER A 304 0.74 0.41 -11.55
C SER A 304 0.61 1.83 -10.94
N HIS A 305 1.43 2.77 -11.43
CA HIS A 305 1.44 4.19 -10.99
C HIS A 305 1.85 4.38 -9.52
N GLY A 306 2.63 3.45 -8.98
CA GLY A 306 3.15 3.49 -7.61
C GLY A 306 2.12 3.22 -6.52
N MET A 307 0.91 2.80 -6.87
CA MET A 307 -0.06 2.27 -5.90
C MET A 307 0.37 0.89 -5.41
N TYR A 308 -0.11 0.51 -4.24
CA TYR A 308 0.14 -0.81 -3.69
C TYR A 308 -0.97 -1.24 -2.72
N VAL A 309 -1.07 -2.53 -2.50
CA VAL A 309 -1.99 -3.14 -1.51
C VAL A 309 -1.19 -3.90 -0.47
N ALA A 310 -1.59 -3.78 0.79
CA ALA A 310 -1.02 -4.54 1.90
C ALA A 310 -2.11 -5.37 2.58
N LEU A 311 -1.80 -6.64 2.85
CA LEU A 311 -2.71 -7.63 3.42
C LEU A 311 -2.52 -7.76 4.93
N ASP A 312 -3.53 -7.40 5.71
CA ASP A 312 -3.58 -7.58 7.17
C ASP A 312 -4.22 -8.93 7.51
N SER A 313 -3.42 -9.89 7.95
CA SER A 313 -3.90 -11.21 8.35
C SER A 313 -4.63 -11.20 9.69
N ALA A 314 -4.28 -10.29 10.61
CA ALA A 314 -4.91 -10.22 11.93
C ALA A 314 -6.39 -9.84 11.85
N ARG A 315 -6.77 -9.02 10.86
CA ARG A 315 -8.13 -8.54 10.67
C ARG A 315 -8.78 -8.99 9.37
N GLY A 316 -8.06 -9.73 8.53
CA GLY A 316 -8.55 -10.15 7.21
C GLY A 316 -8.90 -8.94 6.34
N ARG A 317 -8.06 -7.92 6.30
CA ARG A 317 -8.28 -6.67 5.57
C ARG A 317 -7.22 -6.42 4.54
N VAL A 318 -7.64 -5.77 3.46
CA VAL A 318 -6.75 -5.26 2.42
C VAL A 318 -6.76 -3.75 2.49
N TYR A 319 -5.59 -3.17 2.63
CA TYR A 319 -5.35 -1.73 2.61
C TYR A 319 -4.75 -1.34 1.27
N THR A 320 -5.39 -0.39 0.59
CA THR A 320 -4.88 0.15 -0.69
C THR A 320 -4.31 1.54 -0.46
N TYR A 321 -3.13 1.78 -1.01
CA TYR A 321 -2.38 3.01 -0.84
C TYR A 321 -2.02 3.63 -2.19
N ASP A 322 -1.84 4.96 -2.21
CA ASP A 322 -1.24 5.66 -3.33
C ASP A 322 0.30 5.71 -3.20
N ASN A 323 0.96 6.29 -4.20
CA ASN A 323 2.42 6.48 -4.24
C ASN A 323 2.96 7.46 -3.18
N GLU A 324 2.10 8.21 -2.51
CA GLU A 324 2.44 9.12 -1.40
C GLU A 324 2.21 8.45 -0.03
N GLY A 325 1.75 7.18 0.02
CA GLY A 325 1.46 6.45 1.24
C GLY A 325 0.11 6.82 1.89
N ASN A 326 -0.78 7.50 1.16
CA ASN A 326 -2.13 7.75 1.65
C ASN A 326 -2.99 6.50 1.49
N VAL A 327 -3.76 6.15 2.53
CA VAL A 327 -4.78 5.11 2.43
C VAL A 327 -5.89 5.58 1.51
N LEU A 328 -6.17 4.80 0.47
CA LEU A 328 -7.24 5.07 -0.48
C LEU A 328 -8.55 4.45 -0.02
N HIS A 329 -8.52 3.21 0.39
CA HIS A 329 -9.65 2.48 0.96
C HIS A 329 -9.19 1.22 1.70
N VAL A 330 -10.09 0.68 2.52
CA VAL A 330 -9.89 -0.57 3.25
C VAL A 330 -11.09 -1.48 2.99
N VAL A 331 -10.81 -2.75 2.68
CA VAL A 331 -11.85 -3.74 2.36
C VAL A 331 -11.60 -5.06 3.07
N GLY A 332 -12.65 -5.89 3.14
CA GLY A 332 -12.59 -7.19 3.79
C GLY A 332 -12.84 -7.13 5.30
N GLY A 333 -12.64 -8.25 5.94
CA GLY A 333 -12.82 -8.43 7.38
C GLY A 333 -12.63 -9.89 7.79
N THR A 334 -12.59 -10.15 9.09
CA THR A 334 -12.43 -11.52 9.62
C THR A 334 -13.77 -12.21 9.70
N GLY A 335 -13.92 -13.37 9.05
CA GLY A 335 -15.15 -14.14 9.10
C GLY A 335 -15.25 -15.25 8.07
N ALA A 336 -16.47 -15.81 7.94
CA ALA A 336 -16.78 -16.89 7.01
C ALA A 336 -17.65 -16.44 5.83
N LEU A 337 -18.17 -15.20 5.86
CA LEU A 337 -19.01 -14.68 4.78
C LEU A 337 -18.18 -14.38 3.54
N GLN A 338 -18.84 -14.25 2.41
CA GLN A 338 -18.18 -13.84 1.16
C GLN A 338 -17.48 -12.49 1.35
N GLY A 339 -16.21 -12.39 0.93
CA GLY A 339 -15.40 -11.18 1.16
C GLY A 339 -14.78 -11.06 2.55
N MET A 340 -14.94 -12.08 3.40
CA MET A 340 -14.25 -12.16 4.70
C MET A 340 -13.22 -13.27 4.67
N MET A 341 -12.14 -13.13 5.41
CA MET A 341 -11.01 -14.06 5.49
C MET A 341 -10.74 -14.45 6.94
N ARG A 342 -10.24 -15.65 7.17
CA ARG A 342 -9.88 -16.12 8.51
C ARG A 342 -8.38 -16.25 8.72
N ARG A 343 -7.66 -16.66 7.69
CA ARG A 343 -6.20 -16.78 7.65
C ARG A 343 -5.71 -16.32 6.28
N ALA A 344 -5.80 -15.02 6.05
CA ALA A 344 -5.27 -14.41 4.82
C ALA A 344 -3.73 -14.51 4.84
N VAL A 345 -3.13 -15.03 3.75
CA VAL A 345 -1.69 -15.30 3.67
C VAL A 345 -1.01 -14.61 2.49
N SER A 346 -1.68 -14.48 1.35
CA SER A 346 -1.10 -13.80 0.19
C SER A 346 -2.16 -13.03 -0.61
N ILE A 347 -1.72 -12.01 -1.33
CA ILE A 347 -2.54 -11.16 -2.18
C ILE A 347 -1.86 -10.93 -3.53
N ALA A 348 -2.62 -11.11 -4.59
CA ALA A 348 -2.20 -10.75 -5.94
C ALA A 348 -3.21 -9.80 -6.57
N VAL A 349 -2.75 -8.96 -7.49
CA VAL A 349 -3.58 -8.01 -8.22
C VAL A 349 -3.55 -8.32 -9.70
N ILE A 350 -4.74 -8.45 -10.29
CA ILE A 350 -4.89 -8.66 -11.72
C ILE A 350 -5.88 -7.63 -12.28
N ASN A 351 -5.43 -6.80 -13.22
CA ASN A 351 -6.17 -5.66 -13.81
C ASN A 351 -6.73 -4.72 -12.74
N ASP A 352 -7.31 -4.67 -11.87
CA ASP A 352 -7.79 -3.91 -10.71
C ASP A 352 -8.52 -4.80 -9.70
N ASP A 353 -8.63 -6.10 -10.01
CA ASP A 353 -9.20 -7.08 -9.11
C ASP A 353 -8.16 -7.57 -8.10
N TYR A 354 -8.58 -7.85 -6.88
CA TYR A 354 -7.73 -8.44 -5.85
C TYR A 354 -8.09 -9.91 -5.67
N LEU A 355 -7.07 -10.75 -5.67
CA LEU A 355 -7.15 -12.17 -5.34
C LEU A 355 -6.46 -12.36 -3.99
N VAL A 356 -7.22 -12.73 -2.97
CA VAL A 356 -6.67 -12.97 -1.62
C VAL A 356 -6.75 -14.44 -1.28
N LEU A 357 -5.61 -15.02 -0.95
CA LEU A 357 -5.50 -16.40 -0.51
C LEU A 357 -5.82 -16.51 0.98
N ASP A 358 -6.90 -17.20 1.31
CA ASP A 358 -7.28 -17.54 2.69
C ASP A 358 -6.97 -19.00 2.95
N ALA A 359 -5.86 -19.26 3.62
CA ALA A 359 -5.35 -20.60 3.92
C ALA A 359 -6.10 -21.28 5.08
N HIS A 360 -7.28 -20.77 5.49
CA HIS A 360 -8.07 -21.39 6.54
C HIS A 360 -8.78 -22.68 6.06
N GLY A 361 -8.58 -23.78 6.78
CA GLY A 361 -9.24 -25.05 6.49
C GLY A 361 -8.73 -25.70 5.20
N ARG A 362 -9.56 -25.75 4.17
CA ARG A 362 -9.25 -26.34 2.87
C ARG A 362 -8.60 -25.37 1.88
N GLY A 363 -8.32 -24.15 2.32
CA GLY A 363 -7.87 -23.07 1.47
C GLY A 363 -8.95 -22.55 0.51
N ARG A 364 -8.94 -21.26 0.25
CA ARG A 364 -9.85 -20.62 -0.73
C ARG A 364 -9.25 -19.31 -1.23
N ILE A 365 -9.67 -18.90 -2.41
CA ILE A 365 -9.36 -17.60 -2.97
C ILE A 365 -10.59 -16.72 -2.87
N VAL A 366 -10.43 -15.52 -2.32
CA VAL A 366 -11.45 -14.47 -2.26
C VAL A 366 -11.14 -13.46 -3.34
N HIS A 367 -12.02 -13.36 -4.33
CA HIS A 367 -11.88 -12.49 -5.47
C HIS A 367 -12.71 -11.23 -5.26
N PHE A 368 -12.05 -10.06 -5.26
CA PHE A 368 -12.69 -8.76 -5.16
C PHE A 368 -12.56 -8.00 -6.48
N THR A 369 -13.61 -7.25 -6.82
CA THR A 369 -13.63 -6.38 -8.00
C THR A 369 -14.00 -4.96 -7.57
N PRO A 370 -13.49 -3.89 -8.24
CA PRO A 370 -13.81 -2.53 -7.87
C PRO A 370 -15.29 -2.19 -8.09
N THR A 371 -15.85 -1.46 -7.14
CA THR A 371 -17.13 -0.76 -7.31
C THR A 371 -16.92 0.51 -8.15
N GLU A 372 -18.00 1.21 -8.51
CA GLU A 372 -17.88 2.53 -9.16
C GLU A 372 -17.02 3.49 -8.34
N TYR A 373 -17.20 3.50 -7.02
CA TYR A 373 -16.41 4.31 -6.10
C TYR A 373 -14.92 3.94 -6.14
N GLY A 374 -14.59 2.64 -6.07
CA GLY A 374 -13.21 2.17 -6.17
C GLY A 374 -12.56 2.47 -7.53
N ALA A 375 -13.28 2.28 -8.62
CA ALA A 375 -12.82 2.59 -9.97
C ALA A 375 -12.53 4.09 -10.15
N LEU A 376 -13.38 4.97 -9.58
CA LEU A 376 -13.13 6.42 -9.58
C LEU A 376 -11.89 6.80 -8.81
N ILE A 377 -11.62 6.15 -7.66
CA ILE A 377 -10.39 6.38 -6.89
C ILE A 377 -9.17 6.02 -7.74
N SER A 378 -9.14 4.82 -8.32
CA SER A 378 -8.03 4.37 -9.17
C SER A 378 -7.83 5.30 -10.38
N THR A 379 -8.92 5.73 -11.03
CA THR A 379 -8.86 6.68 -12.15
C THR A 379 -8.25 8.01 -11.74
N ALA A 380 -8.68 8.57 -10.61
CA ALA A 380 -8.18 9.85 -10.12
C ALA A 380 -6.71 9.81 -9.75
N ILE A 381 -6.26 8.71 -9.09
CA ILE A 381 -4.85 8.54 -8.71
C ILE A 381 -3.97 8.35 -9.93
N ARG A 382 -4.36 7.49 -10.89
CA ARG A 382 -3.60 7.26 -12.13
C ARG A 382 -3.49 8.52 -12.97
N ALA A 383 -4.61 9.20 -13.21
CA ALA A 383 -4.63 10.46 -13.96
C ALA A 383 -3.74 11.52 -13.30
N ARG A 384 -3.76 11.63 -11.97
CA ARG A 384 -2.87 12.52 -11.23
C ARG A 384 -1.41 12.13 -11.40
N TYR A 385 -1.08 10.85 -11.31
CA TYR A 385 0.28 10.34 -11.47
C TYR A 385 0.83 10.65 -12.88
N ASP A 386 0.02 10.48 -13.91
CA ASP A 386 0.35 10.76 -15.31
C ASP A 386 0.35 12.25 -15.65
N GLY A 387 -0.10 13.10 -14.72
CA GLY A 387 -0.20 14.56 -14.92
C GLY A 387 -1.44 15.00 -15.70
N ASP A 388 -2.40 14.10 -15.98
CA ASP A 388 -3.71 14.43 -16.56
C ASP A 388 -4.62 15.06 -15.50
N ASN A 389 -4.39 16.34 -15.26
CA ASN A 389 -5.14 17.09 -14.25
C ASN A 389 -6.63 17.21 -14.57
N ALA A 390 -7.02 17.17 -15.84
CA ALA A 390 -8.42 17.33 -16.23
C ALA A 390 -9.24 16.11 -15.81
N THR A 391 -8.81 14.91 -16.20
CA THR A 391 -9.42 13.64 -15.80
C THR A 391 -9.37 13.45 -14.29
N ALA A 392 -8.24 13.79 -13.65
CA ALA A 392 -8.13 13.69 -12.20
C ALA A 392 -9.16 14.57 -11.47
N VAL A 393 -9.30 15.83 -11.86
CA VAL A 393 -10.25 16.78 -11.25
C VAL A 393 -11.70 16.33 -11.43
N GLU A 394 -12.06 15.85 -12.61
CA GLU A 394 -13.40 15.32 -12.86
C GLU A 394 -13.71 14.14 -11.95
N ALA A 395 -12.78 13.18 -11.86
CA ALA A 395 -12.93 12.03 -10.97
C ALA A 395 -13.01 12.43 -9.48
N TRP A 396 -12.18 13.40 -9.04
CA TRP A 396 -12.24 13.93 -7.68
C TRP A 396 -13.59 14.61 -7.36
N HIS A 397 -14.15 15.37 -8.30
CA HIS A 397 -15.47 15.98 -8.09
C HIS A 397 -16.56 14.92 -7.93
N ARG A 398 -16.55 13.89 -8.76
CA ARG A 398 -17.51 12.79 -8.61
C ARG A 398 -17.34 12.03 -7.30
N LEU A 399 -16.09 11.85 -6.85
CA LEU A 399 -15.80 11.19 -5.58
C LEU A 399 -16.36 11.96 -4.37
N VAL A 400 -16.21 13.29 -4.33
CA VAL A 400 -16.75 14.08 -3.22
C VAL A 400 -18.28 14.20 -3.25
N GLU A 401 -18.93 13.97 -4.39
CA GLU A 401 -20.38 13.84 -4.47
C GLU A 401 -20.88 12.54 -3.83
N ILE A 402 -20.07 11.45 -3.93
CA ILE A 402 -20.40 10.14 -3.36
C ILE A 402 -19.98 10.07 -1.89
N ASP A 403 -18.79 10.58 -1.56
CA ASP A 403 -18.20 10.58 -0.22
C ASP A 403 -17.59 11.95 0.12
N GLU A 404 -18.36 12.76 0.80
CA GLU A 404 -17.92 14.09 1.27
C GLU A 404 -16.76 13.99 2.30
N ASN A 405 -16.58 12.84 2.96
CA ASN A 405 -15.53 12.63 3.96
C ASN A 405 -14.18 12.26 3.33
N PHE A 406 -14.10 12.02 2.02
CA PHE A 406 -12.86 11.63 1.37
C PHE A 406 -11.90 12.82 1.23
N ALA A 407 -11.12 13.08 2.28
CA ALA A 407 -10.22 14.23 2.39
C ALA A 407 -9.22 14.34 1.24
N LEU A 408 -8.73 13.20 0.72
CA LEU A 408 -7.77 13.17 -0.40
C LEU A 408 -8.36 13.76 -1.69
N ALA A 409 -9.64 13.52 -1.96
CA ALA A 409 -10.31 14.11 -3.13
C ALA A 409 -10.41 15.63 -3.01
N TRP A 410 -10.77 16.17 -1.87
CA TRP A 410 -10.76 17.61 -1.61
C TRP A 410 -9.35 18.22 -1.78
N SER A 411 -8.32 17.52 -1.28
CA SER A 411 -6.93 17.92 -1.49
C SER A 411 -6.55 17.90 -2.96
N GLY A 412 -6.94 16.86 -3.72
CA GLY A 412 -6.69 16.76 -5.15
C GLY A 412 -7.29 17.93 -5.94
N ILE A 413 -8.57 18.26 -5.71
CA ILE A 413 -9.24 19.42 -6.32
C ILE A 413 -8.50 20.71 -5.94
N GLY A 414 -8.13 20.86 -4.68
CA GLY A 414 -7.43 22.06 -4.19
C GLY A 414 -6.06 22.23 -4.78
N ARG A 415 -5.29 21.17 -4.96
CA ARG A 415 -3.97 21.20 -5.63
C ARG A 415 -4.10 21.56 -7.11
N ALA A 416 -5.13 21.07 -7.78
CA ALA A 416 -5.42 21.42 -9.17
C ALA A 416 -5.80 22.91 -9.30
N ALA A 417 -6.67 23.44 -8.43
CA ALA A 417 -7.00 24.87 -8.38
C ALA A 417 -5.76 25.73 -8.13
N LEU A 418 -4.86 25.30 -7.23
CA LEU A 418 -3.59 25.98 -6.96
C LEU A 418 -2.66 26.00 -8.18
N ALA A 419 -2.61 24.90 -8.94
CA ALA A 419 -1.85 24.81 -10.18
C ALA A 419 -2.44 25.75 -11.26
N ALA A 420 -3.76 25.89 -11.32
CA ALA A 420 -4.47 26.81 -12.20
C ALA A 420 -4.34 28.31 -11.79
N GLY A 421 -3.75 28.58 -10.61
CA GLY A 421 -3.57 29.95 -10.10
C GLY A 421 -4.78 30.50 -9.33
N ASP A 422 -5.87 29.74 -9.17
CA ASP A 422 -7.00 30.14 -8.35
C ASP A 422 -6.71 29.86 -6.87
N ASN A 423 -5.97 30.79 -6.28
CA ASN A 423 -5.51 30.66 -4.90
C ASN A 423 -6.66 30.68 -3.88
N ILE A 424 -7.79 31.32 -4.20
CA ILE A 424 -8.96 31.42 -3.31
C ILE A 424 -9.70 30.09 -3.28
N GLN A 425 -10.02 29.52 -4.43
CA GLN A 425 -10.64 28.21 -4.56
C GLN A 425 -9.72 27.11 -3.98
N ALA A 426 -8.42 27.20 -4.26
CA ALA A 426 -7.42 26.30 -3.68
C ALA A 426 -7.48 26.27 -2.16
N MET A 427 -7.47 27.45 -1.49
CA MET A 427 -7.59 27.54 -0.04
C MET A 427 -8.90 26.90 0.49
N TYR A 428 -10.02 27.10 -0.20
CA TYR A 428 -11.30 26.51 0.18
C TYR A 428 -11.25 24.99 0.20
N TYR A 429 -10.81 24.36 -0.90
CA TYR A 429 -10.75 22.91 -1.05
C TYR A 429 -9.68 22.27 -0.18
N LEU A 430 -8.46 22.86 -0.13
CA LEU A 430 -7.35 22.36 0.68
C LEU A 430 -7.66 22.40 2.19
N ARG A 431 -8.45 23.36 2.63
CA ARG A 431 -8.95 23.42 4.02
C ARG A 431 -9.89 22.25 4.30
N ARG A 432 -10.79 21.89 3.37
CA ARG A 432 -11.69 20.73 3.50
C ARG A 432 -10.91 19.42 3.48
N GLY A 433 -9.91 19.32 2.63
CA GLY A 433 -9.00 18.17 2.55
C GLY A 433 -7.97 18.09 3.67
N MET A 434 -7.96 19.07 4.61
CA MET A 434 -6.99 19.16 5.71
C MET A 434 -5.51 19.14 5.23
N ASP A 435 -5.26 19.57 3.99
CA ASP A 435 -3.93 19.65 3.41
C ASP A 435 -3.25 20.99 3.80
N ILE A 436 -2.68 21.01 5.00
CA ILE A 436 -2.08 22.20 5.59
C ILE A 436 -0.90 22.70 4.78
N ARG A 437 -0.13 21.80 4.18
CA ARG A 437 1.05 22.12 3.39
C ARG A 437 0.68 22.97 2.16
N TYR A 438 -0.19 22.44 1.31
CA TYR A 438 -0.61 23.16 0.10
C TYR A 438 -1.52 24.35 0.41
N TYR A 439 -2.33 24.29 1.48
CA TYR A 439 -3.08 25.45 1.98
C TYR A 439 -2.15 26.61 2.30
N SER A 440 -1.04 26.36 2.99
CA SER A 440 -0.07 27.41 3.33
C SER A 440 0.57 28.04 2.07
N VAL A 441 0.79 27.24 1.02
CA VAL A 441 1.27 27.75 -0.27
C VAL A 441 0.21 28.63 -0.94
N ALA A 442 -1.05 28.15 -1.00
CA ALA A 442 -2.16 28.91 -1.57
C ALA A 442 -2.39 30.23 -0.82
N PHE A 443 -2.37 30.19 0.51
CA PHE A 443 -2.52 31.37 1.37
C PHE A 443 -1.39 32.40 1.13
N ARG A 444 -0.14 31.94 1.02
CA ARG A 444 0.99 32.83 0.74
C ARG A 444 0.86 33.49 -0.64
N ARG A 445 0.45 32.73 -1.67
CA ARG A 445 0.24 33.28 -3.02
C ARG A 445 -0.90 34.30 -3.02
N ASN A 446 -2.05 33.95 -2.47
CA ASN A 446 -3.19 34.86 -2.36
C ASN A 446 -2.84 36.16 -1.61
N ARG A 447 -2.06 36.07 -0.54
CA ARG A 447 -1.59 37.26 0.18
C ARG A 447 -0.69 38.14 -0.70
N LEU A 448 0.17 37.57 -1.53
CA LEU A 448 0.98 38.31 -2.47
C LEU A 448 0.13 38.99 -3.55
N ASP A 449 -0.86 38.29 -4.09
CA ASP A 449 -1.78 38.85 -5.09
C ASP A 449 -2.55 40.03 -4.51
N VAL A 450 -3.13 39.89 -3.31
CA VAL A 450 -3.81 40.99 -2.62
C VAL A 450 -2.87 42.16 -2.33
N MET A 451 -1.62 41.90 -1.95
CA MET A 451 -0.63 42.98 -1.75
C MET A 451 -0.28 43.67 -3.04
N GLN A 452 -0.10 42.96 -4.14
CA GLN A 452 0.19 43.56 -5.46
C GLN A 452 -0.94 44.45 -5.95
N ASP A 453 -2.20 44.05 -5.70
CA ASP A 453 -3.37 44.80 -6.13
C ASP A 453 -3.66 46.01 -5.23
N THR A 454 -3.41 45.90 -3.93
CA THR A 454 -3.82 46.94 -2.96
C THR A 454 -2.69 47.92 -2.65
N LEU A 455 -1.43 47.50 -2.61
CA LEU A 455 -0.31 48.34 -2.20
C LEU A 455 -0.10 49.58 -3.08
N PRO A 456 -0.17 49.53 -4.42
CA PRO A 456 -0.07 50.69 -5.26
C PRO A 456 -1.16 51.72 -4.97
N ASN A 457 -2.38 51.29 -4.73
CA ASN A 457 -3.51 52.15 -4.43
C ASN A 457 -3.36 52.81 -3.06
N VAL A 458 -2.90 52.07 -2.05
CA VAL A 458 -2.63 52.61 -0.70
C VAL A 458 -1.47 53.63 -0.74
N LEU A 459 -0.39 53.33 -1.45
CA LEU A 459 0.73 54.24 -1.60
C LEU A 459 0.33 55.53 -2.34
N THR A 460 -0.46 55.38 -3.39
CA THR A 460 -0.98 56.53 -4.16
C THR A 460 -1.88 57.41 -3.30
N ALA A 461 -2.82 56.81 -2.57
CA ALA A 461 -3.70 57.52 -1.63
C ALA A 461 -2.89 58.24 -0.51
N GLY A 462 -1.87 57.57 0.02
CA GLY A 462 -0.96 58.15 1.01
C GLY A 462 -0.16 59.32 0.47
N ALA A 463 0.33 59.23 -0.75
CA ALA A 463 1.06 60.31 -1.42
C ALA A 463 0.16 61.55 -1.68
N ILE A 464 -1.10 61.30 -2.12
CA ILE A 464 -2.07 62.39 -2.32
C ILE A 464 -2.38 63.06 -0.97
N LEU A 465 -2.63 62.30 0.09
CA LEU A 465 -2.92 62.82 1.43
C LEU A 465 -1.73 63.68 1.97
N ALA A 466 -0.52 63.15 1.81
CA ALA A 466 0.69 63.91 2.19
C ALA A 466 0.83 65.22 1.41
N GLY A 467 0.56 65.22 0.12
CA GLY A 467 0.52 66.40 -0.74
C GLY A 467 -0.50 67.43 -0.27
N VAL A 468 -1.73 66.99 0.04
CA VAL A 468 -2.79 67.86 0.61
C VAL A 468 -2.35 68.50 1.91
N ILE A 469 -1.75 67.73 2.83
CA ILE A 469 -1.24 68.25 4.11
C ILE A 469 -0.14 69.33 3.89
N VAL A 470 0.77 69.09 2.98
CA VAL A 470 1.83 70.05 2.65
C VAL A 470 1.24 71.35 2.11
N VAL A 471 0.33 71.25 1.14
CA VAL A 471 -0.37 72.42 0.56
C VAL A 471 -1.16 73.18 1.63
N ALA A 472 -1.94 72.48 2.48
CA ALA A 472 -2.68 73.07 3.57
C ALA A 472 -1.77 73.83 4.56
N ARG A 473 -0.60 73.25 4.91
CA ARG A 473 0.40 73.91 5.76
C ARG A 473 1.00 75.13 5.12
N LEU A 474 1.29 75.11 3.80
CA LEU A 474 1.77 76.27 3.07
C LEU A 474 0.75 77.40 3.02
N VAL A 475 -0.51 77.07 2.73
CA VAL A 475 -1.63 78.04 2.75
C VAL A 475 -1.76 78.71 4.11
N LEU A 476 -1.74 77.91 5.19
CA LEU A 476 -1.80 78.44 6.56
C LEU A 476 -0.63 79.28 6.94
N ARG A 477 0.59 78.96 6.45
CA ARG A 477 1.81 79.85 6.62
C ARG A 477 1.69 81.15 5.88
N ILE A 478 1.17 81.15 4.67
CA ILE A 478 0.95 82.33 3.86
C ILE A 478 -0.11 83.23 4.52
N ARG A 479 -1.22 82.68 4.97
CA ARG A 479 -2.25 83.44 5.67
C ARG A 479 -1.77 84.03 7.00
N LYS A 480 -0.91 83.33 7.76
CA LYS A 480 -0.28 83.94 8.95
C LYS A 480 0.68 85.06 8.66
N LYS A 481 1.42 85.01 7.57
CA LYS A 481 2.32 86.12 7.16
C LYS A 481 1.57 87.36 6.62
N GLY A 482 0.41 87.14 5.96
CA GLY A 482 -0.42 88.22 5.49
C GLY A 482 -1.30 88.91 6.55
N ALA A 483 -1.40 88.33 7.76
CA ALA A 483 -2.13 88.90 8.92
C ALA A 483 -1.21 89.72 9.87
N VAL A 484 0.10 89.74 9.60
CA VAL A 484 1.14 90.50 10.37
C VAL A 484 1.72 91.67 9.57
N ALA A 485 1.30 91.81 8.32
CA ALA A 485 1.55 92.99 7.50
C ALA A 485 0.28 93.86 7.44
#